data_7b22dae4a22242d7d451368790d6832a
#
_entry.id   7b22dae4a22242d7d451368790d6832a
#
_cell.length_a   1.000
_cell.length_b   1.000
_cell.length_c   1.000
_cell.angle_alpha   90.00
_cell.angle_beta   90.00
_cell.angle_gamma   90.00
#
_symmetry.space_group_name_H-M   'P 1'
#
loop_
_entity.id
_entity.type
_entity.pdbx_description
1 polymer ?
#
loop_
_entity_poly.entity_id
_entity_poly.type
_entity_poly.pdbx_seq_one_letter_code
_entity_poly.pdbx_strand_id
1 'polypeptide(L)'
;MISLPVSRTALVLIDLQKGIAGRPLAPFAGGTVVERSKNLASRFRAAGGLVILVNVAFAPDFADAVQTEVDRPIAPPSGGFPQDWAELVDGLAEPTDLLITKRQWGAFYGTDLDLQLRRRGIDTIVMGGIATNIGVESTARAAYEHGYGVVIAEDLTSTFSEDMQRFACDHIFPMLGRVTTSDLITLEA
;
A
#
# COMPACT_ATOMS: atom_id res chain seq x y z
N MET A 1 20.00 -5.24 -6.19
CA MET A 1 19.97 -5.08 -4.72
C MET A 1 19.88 -3.60 -4.41
N ILE A 2 18.98 -3.21 -3.50
CA ILE A 2 18.77 -1.83 -3.06
C ILE A 2 19.04 -1.79 -1.56
N SER A 3 20.06 -1.03 -1.14
CA SER A 3 20.35 -0.78 0.26
C SER A 3 19.70 0.53 0.72
N LEU A 4 19.02 0.52 1.86
CA LEU A 4 18.22 1.62 2.39
C LEU A 4 18.53 1.86 3.86
N PRO A 5 18.78 3.13 4.27
CA PRO A 5 18.96 3.47 5.69
C PRO A 5 17.63 3.29 6.42
N VAL A 6 17.60 2.38 7.40
CA VAL A 6 16.35 2.05 8.12
C VAL A 6 15.76 3.25 8.85
N SER A 7 16.63 4.13 9.39
CA SER A 7 16.21 5.33 10.14
C SER A 7 15.47 6.39 9.30
N ARG A 8 15.58 6.31 7.97
CA ARG A 8 14.96 7.25 7.01
C ARG A 8 13.99 6.59 6.04
N THR A 9 13.75 5.29 6.21
CA THR A 9 12.91 4.50 5.32
C THR A 9 11.70 3.94 6.05
N ALA A 10 10.52 4.07 5.45
CA ALA A 10 9.30 3.42 5.92
C ALA A 10 8.81 2.35 4.93
N LEU A 11 8.28 1.25 5.44
CA LEU A 11 7.47 0.31 4.66
C LEU A 11 6.01 0.73 4.74
N VAL A 12 5.37 0.99 3.60
CA VAL A 12 3.96 1.37 3.49
C VAL A 12 3.20 0.30 2.70
N LEU A 13 2.31 -0.42 3.37
CA LEU A 13 1.51 -1.50 2.79
C LEU A 13 0.07 -1.05 2.60
N ILE A 14 -0.40 -1.07 1.34
CA ILE A 14 -1.68 -0.51 0.92
C ILE A 14 -2.75 -1.61 0.84
N ASP A 15 -3.83 -1.42 1.59
CA ASP A 15 -5.10 -2.15 1.49
C ASP A 15 -4.97 -3.68 1.58
N LEU A 16 -4.04 -4.19 2.40
CA LEU A 16 -3.96 -5.60 2.74
C LEU A 16 -5.02 -5.93 3.80
N GLN A 17 -6.29 -5.75 3.42
CA GLN A 17 -7.49 -5.95 4.21
C GLN A 17 -8.34 -7.09 3.67
N LYS A 18 -9.18 -7.68 4.53
CA LYS A 18 -9.96 -8.90 4.22
C LYS A 18 -10.80 -8.76 2.97
N GLY A 19 -11.50 -7.64 2.81
CA GLY A 19 -12.39 -7.39 1.67
C GLY A 19 -11.69 -7.13 0.34
N ILE A 20 -10.37 -6.95 0.34
CA ILE A 20 -9.56 -6.68 -0.87
C ILE A 20 -8.64 -7.86 -1.16
N ALA A 21 -7.90 -8.35 -0.17
CA ALA A 21 -6.96 -9.46 -0.36
C ALA A 21 -7.63 -10.79 -0.75
N GLY A 22 -8.91 -10.98 -0.41
CA GLY A 22 -9.69 -12.17 -0.78
C GLY A 22 -10.21 -12.18 -2.23
N ARG A 23 -10.01 -11.12 -3.01
CA ARG A 23 -10.51 -11.01 -4.39
C ARG A 23 -9.66 -11.82 -5.38
N PRO A 24 -10.20 -12.21 -6.53
CA PRO A 24 -9.39 -12.71 -7.65
C PRO A 24 -8.40 -11.65 -8.12
N LEU A 25 -7.11 -11.96 -8.05
CA LEU A 25 -6.02 -11.03 -8.36
C LEU A 25 -4.98 -11.70 -9.28
N ALA A 26 -4.24 -10.88 -10.01
CA ALA A 26 -3.13 -11.26 -10.87
C ALA A 26 -1.99 -10.23 -10.75
N PRO A 27 -0.73 -10.61 -10.90
CA PRO A 27 -0.23 -11.97 -11.17
C PRO A 27 -0.23 -12.88 -9.94
N PHE A 28 -0.32 -12.32 -8.73
CA PHE A 28 -0.25 -13.07 -7.49
C PHE A 28 -1.62 -13.10 -6.78
N ALA A 29 -1.96 -14.25 -6.21
CA ALA A 29 -3.09 -14.32 -5.29
C ALA A 29 -2.85 -13.43 -4.07
N GLY A 30 -3.91 -12.83 -3.52
CA GLY A 30 -3.80 -11.90 -2.40
C GLY A 30 -3.13 -12.54 -1.17
N GLY A 31 -3.36 -13.81 -0.89
CA GLY A 31 -2.65 -14.54 0.17
C GLY A 31 -1.13 -14.56 -0.02
N THR A 32 -0.65 -14.70 -1.26
CA THR A 32 0.78 -14.64 -1.58
C THR A 32 1.34 -13.24 -1.32
N VAL A 33 0.64 -12.19 -1.73
CA VAL A 33 1.02 -10.80 -1.47
C VAL A 33 1.10 -10.53 0.03
N VAL A 34 0.09 -10.98 0.78
CA VAL A 34 0.05 -10.84 2.24
C VAL A 34 1.24 -11.51 2.92
N GLU A 35 1.52 -12.77 2.59
CA GLU A 35 2.64 -13.51 3.23
C GLU A 35 4.01 -12.88 2.91
N ARG A 36 4.25 -12.47 1.68
CA ARG A 36 5.47 -11.75 1.31
C ARG A 36 5.57 -10.42 2.04
N SER A 37 4.46 -9.69 2.16
CA SER A 37 4.38 -8.42 2.89
C SER A 37 4.67 -8.58 4.38
N LYS A 38 4.14 -9.62 5.02
CA LYS A 38 4.47 -9.98 6.42
C LYS A 38 5.97 -10.22 6.60
N ASN A 39 6.59 -10.95 5.67
CA ASN A 39 8.02 -11.25 5.71
C ASN A 39 8.86 -9.97 5.64
N LEU A 40 8.55 -9.04 4.71
CA LEU A 40 9.27 -7.77 4.62
C LEU A 40 8.99 -6.89 5.83
N ALA A 41 7.75 -6.81 6.32
CA ALA A 41 7.38 -6.07 7.53
C ALA A 41 8.14 -6.58 8.76
N SER A 42 8.27 -7.89 8.92
CA SER A 42 9.07 -8.50 10.00
C SER A 42 10.54 -8.06 9.92
N ARG A 43 11.12 -7.99 8.72
CA ARG A 43 12.51 -7.50 8.53
C ARG A 43 12.64 -6.02 8.89
N PHE A 44 11.67 -5.17 8.50
CA PHE A 44 11.65 -3.77 8.91
C PHE A 44 11.57 -3.62 10.42
N ARG A 45 10.64 -4.31 11.08
CA ARG A 45 10.50 -4.28 12.56
C ARG A 45 11.75 -4.76 13.27
N ALA A 46 12.35 -5.87 12.82
CA ALA A 46 13.59 -6.41 13.40
C ALA A 46 14.78 -5.44 13.28
N ALA A 47 14.80 -4.61 12.23
CA ALA A 47 15.80 -3.56 12.02
C ALA A 47 15.45 -2.24 12.75
N GLY A 48 14.32 -2.16 13.48
CA GLY A 48 13.84 -0.92 14.11
C GLY A 48 13.22 0.07 13.11
N GLY A 49 12.85 -0.39 11.91
CA GLY A 49 12.25 0.42 10.87
C GLY A 49 10.75 0.65 11.06
N LEU A 50 10.24 1.71 10.45
CA LEU A 50 8.85 2.08 10.50
C LEU A 50 8.01 1.24 9.53
N VAL A 51 6.95 0.62 10.04
CA VAL A 51 5.93 -0.05 9.23
C VAL A 51 4.61 0.72 9.35
N ILE A 52 4.01 1.03 8.21
CA ILE A 52 2.74 1.74 8.09
C ILE A 52 1.77 0.86 7.31
N LEU A 53 0.65 0.54 7.92
CA LEU A 53 -0.41 -0.24 7.32
C LEU A 53 -1.57 0.70 6.97
N VAL A 54 -1.92 0.71 5.69
CA VAL A 54 -3.00 1.56 5.18
C VAL A 54 -4.20 0.70 4.85
N ASN A 55 -5.37 1.09 5.32
CA ASN A 55 -6.64 0.51 4.89
C ASN A 55 -7.58 1.57 4.32
N VAL A 56 -8.52 1.16 3.49
CA VAL A 56 -9.65 1.99 3.08
C VAL A 56 -10.90 1.57 3.82
N ALA A 57 -11.59 2.54 4.40
CA ALA A 57 -12.86 2.31 5.08
C ALA A 57 -13.79 3.51 4.85
N PHE A 58 -15.08 3.29 4.98
CA PHE A 58 -16.10 4.31 4.78
C PHE A 58 -17.10 4.32 5.94
N ALA A 59 -17.77 5.45 6.14
CA ALA A 59 -18.93 5.51 7.01
C ALA A 59 -20.04 4.56 6.51
N PRO A 60 -20.92 4.07 7.38
CA PRO A 60 -21.97 3.12 6.99
C PRO A 60 -22.90 3.62 5.88
N ASP A 61 -23.08 4.93 5.79
CA ASP A 61 -23.90 5.63 4.77
C ASP A 61 -23.08 6.08 3.54
N PHE A 62 -21.78 5.76 3.50
CA PHE A 62 -20.84 6.19 2.45
C PHE A 62 -20.77 7.71 2.22
N ALA A 63 -21.19 8.53 3.18
CA ALA A 63 -21.17 9.99 3.05
C ALA A 63 -19.75 10.55 2.91
N ASP A 64 -18.75 9.82 3.38
CA ASP A 64 -17.32 10.15 3.29
C ASP A 64 -16.60 9.54 2.09
N ALA A 65 -17.31 8.80 1.24
CA ALA A 65 -16.77 8.28 -0.02
C ALA A 65 -16.81 9.34 -1.13
N VAL A 66 -15.94 9.18 -2.14
CA VAL A 66 -15.97 10.04 -3.34
C VAL A 66 -17.29 9.79 -4.09
N GLN A 67 -18.06 10.87 -4.28
CA GLN A 67 -19.41 10.85 -4.91
C GLN A 67 -19.40 11.39 -6.35
N THR A 68 -18.22 11.51 -6.96
CA THR A 68 -18.11 12.03 -8.33
C THR A 68 -18.66 11.03 -9.34
N GLU A 69 -19.41 11.52 -10.33
CA GLU A 69 -19.87 10.71 -11.46
C GLU A 69 -18.69 10.24 -12.30
N VAL A 70 -18.63 8.93 -12.57
CA VAL A 70 -17.57 8.28 -13.36
C VAL A 70 -18.15 7.20 -14.26
N ASP A 71 -17.51 6.92 -15.38
CA ASP A 71 -17.97 5.92 -16.36
C ASP A 71 -18.03 4.49 -15.78
N ARG A 72 -17.18 4.18 -14.82
CA ARG A 72 -17.08 2.86 -14.19
C ARG A 72 -17.02 2.99 -12.67
N PRO A 73 -18.16 3.21 -12.01
CA PRO A 73 -18.20 3.36 -10.57
C PRO A 73 -17.85 2.04 -9.87
N ILE A 74 -17.04 2.15 -8.80
CA ILE A 74 -16.81 1.06 -7.86
C ILE A 74 -17.91 1.17 -6.80
N ALA A 75 -19.02 0.53 -7.04
CA ALA A 75 -20.13 0.52 -6.09
C ALA A 75 -19.93 -0.57 -5.01
N PRO A 76 -20.36 -0.32 -3.77
CA PRO A 76 -20.45 -1.39 -2.77
C PRO A 76 -21.42 -2.48 -3.25
N PRO A 77 -21.24 -3.73 -2.80
CA PRO A 77 -22.18 -4.80 -3.07
C PRO A 77 -23.60 -4.43 -2.62
N SER A 78 -24.60 -5.04 -3.23
CA SER A 78 -25.97 -4.97 -2.73
C SER A 78 -26.02 -5.44 -1.27
N GLY A 79 -26.43 -4.55 -0.36
CA GLY A 79 -26.41 -4.81 1.09
C GLY A 79 -25.16 -4.26 1.82
N GLY A 80 -24.26 -3.54 1.13
CA GLY A 80 -23.06 -2.96 1.71
C GLY A 80 -21.87 -3.93 1.76
N PHE A 81 -20.78 -3.47 2.32
CA PHE A 81 -19.61 -4.32 2.57
C PHE A 81 -19.82 -5.22 3.81
N PRO A 82 -19.21 -6.41 3.85
CA PRO A 82 -19.11 -7.21 5.07
C PRO A 82 -18.56 -6.38 6.24
N GLN A 83 -18.98 -6.71 7.47
CA GLN A 83 -18.60 -5.96 8.67
C GLN A 83 -17.06 -5.89 8.83
N ASP A 84 -16.35 -6.96 8.48
CA ASP A 84 -14.89 -7.07 8.57
C ASP A 84 -14.15 -6.65 7.28
N TRP A 85 -14.88 -6.09 6.30
CA TRP A 85 -14.32 -5.74 5.00
C TRP A 85 -13.08 -4.84 5.09
N ALA A 86 -13.10 -3.86 6.00
CA ALA A 86 -12.02 -2.89 6.18
C ALA A 86 -10.93 -3.38 7.16
N GLU A 87 -11.12 -4.51 7.82
CA GLU A 87 -10.13 -5.05 8.73
C GLU A 87 -8.89 -5.54 7.98
N LEU A 88 -7.72 -5.25 8.52
CA LEU A 88 -6.47 -5.82 8.03
C LEU A 88 -6.52 -7.35 8.16
N VAL A 89 -5.82 -8.03 7.24
CA VAL A 89 -5.73 -9.49 7.32
C VAL A 89 -5.04 -9.92 8.61
N ASP A 90 -5.49 -11.04 9.19
CA ASP A 90 -5.01 -11.53 10.46
C ASP A 90 -3.50 -11.74 10.48
N GLY A 91 -2.85 -11.30 11.56
CA GLY A 91 -1.41 -11.43 11.77
C GLY A 91 -0.53 -10.55 10.86
N LEU A 92 -1.09 -9.51 10.21
CA LEU A 92 -0.31 -8.51 9.49
C LEU A 92 0.16 -7.40 10.43
N ALA A 93 -0.74 -6.85 11.24
CA ALA A 93 -0.46 -5.73 12.13
C ALA A 93 0.21 -6.17 13.43
N GLU A 94 1.16 -5.36 13.89
CA GLU A 94 1.77 -5.46 15.23
C GLU A 94 1.57 -4.14 16.01
N PRO A 95 1.67 -4.16 17.35
CA PRO A 95 1.41 -2.96 18.18
C PRO A 95 2.31 -1.76 17.89
N THR A 96 3.46 -1.98 17.27
CA THR A 96 4.43 -0.94 16.90
C THR A 96 4.13 -0.27 15.58
N ASP A 97 3.21 -0.81 14.78
CA ASP A 97 2.89 -0.29 13.46
C ASP A 97 2.00 0.95 13.54
N LEU A 98 2.15 1.82 12.55
CA LEU A 98 1.20 2.91 12.34
C LEU A 98 0.05 2.45 11.45
N LEU A 99 -1.17 2.78 11.85
CA LEU A 99 -2.38 2.50 11.09
C LEU A 99 -2.90 3.80 10.49
N ILE A 100 -3.10 3.80 9.17
CA ILE A 100 -3.65 4.94 8.41
C ILE A 100 -4.93 4.48 7.72
N THR A 101 -6.02 5.17 7.96
CA THR A 101 -7.29 4.90 7.26
C THR A 101 -7.58 5.99 6.25
N LYS A 102 -7.81 5.61 5.00
CA LYS A 102 -8.14 6.51 3.89
C LYS A 102 -9.58 6.32 3.41
N ARG A 103 -10.07 7.29 2.61
CA ARG A 103 -11.43 7.32 2.05
C ARG A 103 -11.45 7.33 0.51
N GLN A 104 -10.26 7.22 -0.10
CA GLN A 104 -10.04 7.26 -1.55
C GLN A 104 -8.87 6.37 -1.94
N TRP A 105 -8.41 6.41 -3.18
CA TRP A 105 -7.34 5.54 -3.68
C TRP A 105 -5.98 5.83 -3.05
N GLY A 106 -5.55 7.09 -3.08
CA GLY A 106 -4.24 7.49 -2.54
C GLY A 106 -4.26 7.64 -1.02
N ALA A 107 -3.12 7.37 -0.39
CA ALA A 107 -3.00 7.37 1.06
C ALA A 107 -2.56 8.72 1.66
N PHE A 108 -2.19 9.70 0.84
CA PHE A 108 -1.75 11.02 1.35
C PHE A 108 -2.90 12.00 1.58
N TYR A 109 -3.78 12.15 0.59
CA TYR A 109 -4.86 13.12 0.69
C TYR A 109 -5.83 12.78 1.82
N GLY A 110 -6.09 13.76 2.69
CA GLY A 110 -7.07 13.62 3.78
C GLY A 110 -6.68 12.65 4.90
N THR A 111 -5.39 12.27 4.99
CA THR A 111 -4.84 11.46 6.08
C THR A 111 -3.68 12.20 6.75
N ASP A 112 -3.16 11.63 7.82
CA ASP A 112 -1.96 12.13 8.48
C ASP A 112 -0.66 11.44 8.02
N LEU A 113 -0.67 10.68 6.92
CA LEU A 113 0.48 9.92 6.44
C LEU A 113 1.73 10.81 6.25
N ASP A 114 1.61 11.93 5.50
CA ASP A 114 2.74 12.86 5.30
C ASP A 114 3.26 13.43 6.63
N LEU A 115 2.36 13.83 7.52
CA LEU A 115 2.70 14.32 8.85
C LEU A 115 3.52 13.29 9.65
N GLN A 116 3.07 12.02 9.64
CA GLN A 116 3.73 10.93 10.35
C GLN A 116 5.12 10.63 9.79
N LEU A 117 5.26 10.62 8.47
CA LEU A 117 6.54 10.42 7.78
C LEU A 117 7.52 11.57 8.09
N ARG A 118 7.09 12.83 7.89
CA ARG A 118 7.95 14.01 8.11
C ARG A 118 8.44 14.13 9.54
N ARG A 119 7.56 13.92 10.53
CA ARG A 119 7.92 14.01 11.95
C ARG A 119 8.95 12.96 12.39
N ARG A 120 9.04 11.84 11.66
CA ARG A 120 10.03 10.76 11.90
C ARG A 120 11.27 10.86 11.03
N GLY A 121 11.39 11.92 10.22
CA GLY A 121 12.54 12.11 9.33
C GLY A 121 12.60 11.10 8.19
N ILE A 122 11.47 10.50 7.83
CA ILE A 122 11.38 9.56 6.70
C ILE A 122 11.42 10.36 5.40
N ASP A 123 12.29 9.96 4.48
CA ASP A 123 12.40 10.52 3.13
C ASP A 123 12.29 9.46 2.03
N THR A 124 12.29 8.19 2.40
CA THR A 124 12.16 7.08 1.45
C THR A 124 11.02 6.15 1.88
N ILE A 125 10.23 5.73 0.91
CA ILE A 125 9.07 4.85 1.14
C ILE A 125 9.23 3.60 0.28
N VAL A 126 9.26 2.43 0.92
CA VAL A 126 9.09 1.14 0.25
C VAL A 126 7.61 0.82 0.24
N MET A 127 7.04 0.52 -0.92
CA MET A 127 5.60 0.27 -1.07
C MET A 127 5.29 -1.10 -1.63
N GLY A 128 4.21 -1.67 -1.11
CA GLY A 128 3.50 -2.84 -1.61
C GLY A 128 2.00 -2.72 -1.35
N GLY A 129 1.23 -3.72 -1.72
CA GLY A 129 -0.21 -3.78 -1.45
C GLY A 129 -1.08 -4.01 -2.68
N ILE A 130 -2.38 -3.81 -2.54
CA ILE A 130 -3.44 -4.09 -3.52
C ILE A 130 -4.39 -2.89 -3.64
N ALA A 131 -4.78 -2.38 -4.85
CA ALA A 131 -4.36 -2.87 -6.15
C ALA A 131 -3.23 -2.00 -6.69
N THR A 132 -2.31 -2.62 -7.43
CA THR A 132 -1.10 -2.01 -7.98
C THR A 132 -1.38 -0.72 -8.73
N ASN A 133 -2.28 -0.73 -9.70
CA ASN A 133 -2.61 0.42 -10.56
C ASN A 133 -3.72 1.33 -10.00
N ILE A 134 -4.10 1.14 -8.73
CA ILE A 134 -5.13 1.94 -8.05
C ILE A 134 -4.52 2.56 -6.78
N GLY A 135 -4.66 1.90 -5.63
CA GLY A 135 -4.21 2.45 -4.35
C GLY A 135 -2.69 2.61 -4.26
N VAL A 136 -1.92 1.62 -4.75
CA VAL A 136 -0.45 1.68 -4.73
C VAL A 136 0.05 2.78 -5.66
N GLU A 137 -0.40 2.80 -6.92
CA GLU A 137 0.03 3.80 -7.90
C GLU A 137 -0.38 5.22 -7.49
N SER A 138 -1.62 5.43 -7.03
CA SER A 138 -2.06 6.75 -6.55
C SER A 138 -1.22 7.25 -5.38
N THR A 139 -0.84 6.35 -4.47
CA THR A 139 0.03 6.69 -3.34
C THR A 139 1.46 6.97 -3.81
N ALA A 140 1.99 6.19 -4.76
CA ALA A 140 3.33 6.37 -5.31
C ALA A 140 3.48 7.72 -6.04
N ARG A 141 2.48 8.12 -6.83
CA ARG A 141 2.44 9.42 -7.51
C ARG A 141 2.48 10.57 -6.51
N ALA A 142 1.63 10.51 -5.48
CA ALA A 142 1.61 11.51 -4.44
C ALA A 142 2.94 11.54 -3.64
N ALA A 143 3.50 10.38 -3.28
CA ALA A 143 4.80 10.30 -2.62
C ALA A 143 5.91 11.00 -3.43
N TYR A 144 5.97 10.73 -4.75
CA TYR A 144 6.91 11.37 -5.66
C TYR A 144 6.73 12.90 -5.69
N GLU A 145 5.49 13.38 -5.82
CA GLU A 145 5.17 14.81 -5.84
C GLU A 145 5.46 15.51 -4.51
N HIS A 146 5.37 14.78 -3.39
CA HIS A 146 5.79 15.24 -2.06
C HIS A 146 7.31 15.19 -1.84
N GLY A 147 8.09 14.67 -2.80
CA GLY A 147 9.56 14.61 -2.74
C GLY A 147 10.10 13.43 -1.95
N TYR A 148 9.34 12.36 -1.78
CA TYR A 148 9.85 11.11 -1.20
C TYR A 148 10.60 10.28 -2.25
N GLY A 149 11.67 9.61 -1.83
CA GLY A 149 12.22 8.49 -2.58
C GLY A 149 11.23 7.34 -2.59
N VAL A 150 10.87 6.83 -3.78
CA VAL A 150 9.90 5.75 -3.93
C VAL A 150 10.60 4.47 -4.34
N VAL A 151 10.31 3.37 -3.64
CA VAL A 151 10.74 2.01 -3.98
C VAL A 151 9.52 1.11 -4.01
N ILE A 152 9.23 0.53 -5.14
CA ILE A 152 8.12 -0.43 -5.29
C ILE A 152 8.68 -1.84 -5.17
N ALA A 153 8.21 -2.60 -4.18
CA ALA A 153 8.44 -4.04 -4.10
C ALA A 153 7.36 -4.74 -4.94
N GLU A 154 7.62 -4.95 -6.22
CA GLU A 154 6.61 -5.39 -7.18
C GLU A 154 6.01 -6.77 -6.84
N ASP A 155 6.81 -7.64 -6.22
CA ASP A 155 6.38 -8.96 -5.75
C ASP A 155 5.44 -8.90 -4.53
N LEU A 156 5.31 -7.71 -3.90
CA LEU A 156 4.34 -7.39 -2.86
C LEU A 156 3.11 -6.67 -3.42
N THR A 157 2.95 -6.60 -4.74
CA THR A 157 1.80 -5.94 -5.37
C THR A 157 1.03 -6.91 -6.26
N SER A 158 -0.27 -6.68 -6.39
CA SER A 158 -1.12 -7.40 -7.32
C SER A 158 -2.36 -6.56 -7.66
N THR A 159 -3.00 -6.87 -8.78
CA THR A 159 -4.19 -6.16 -9.24
C THR A 159 -5.16 -7.12 -9.95
N PHE A 160 -6.05 -6.64 -10.82
CA PHE A 160 -7.13 -7.41 -11.40
C PHE A 160 -6.78 -8.10 -12.73
N SER A 161 -5.63 -7.77 -13.33
CA SER A 161 -5.09 -8.47 -14.50
C SER A 161 -3.58 -8.29 -14.62
N GLU A 162 -2.91 -9.24 -15.29
CA GLU A 162 -1.48 -9.15 -15.56
C GLU A 162 -1.11 -7.93 -16.42
N ASP A 163 -1.96 -7.53 -17.35
CA ASP A 163 -1.71 -6.37 -18.21
C ASP A 163 -1.71 -5.06 -17.39
N MET A 164 -2.63 -4.91 -16.44
CA MET A 164 -2.65 -3.77 -15.52
C MET A 164 -1.41 -3.75 -14.63
N GLN A 165 -1.00 -4.91 -14.12
CA GLN A 165 0.24 -5.05 -13.34
C GLN A 165 1.45 -4.61 -14.14
N ARG A 166 1.64 -5.20 -15.32
CA ARG A 166 2.78 -4.89 -16.19
C ARG A 166 2.78 -3.42 -16.58
N PHE A 167 1.64 -2.85 -16.94
CA PHE A 167 1.59 -1.43 -17.30
C PHE A 167 2.10 -0.53 -16.16
N ALA A 168 1.67 -0.76 -14.94
CA ALA A 168 2.11 0.01 -13.78
C ALA A 168 3.61 -0.21 -13.49
N CYS A 169 4.07 -1.48 -13.45
CA CYS A 169 5.45 -1.81 -13.09
C CYS A 169 6.47 -1.44 -14.17
N ASP A 170 6.11 -1.57 -15.46
CA ASP A 170 7.05 -1.36 -16.56
C ASP A 170 7.07 0.09 -17.06
N HIS A 171 5.95 0.82 -16.93
CA HIS A 171 5.81 2.13 -17.58
C HIS A 171 5.57 3.29 -16.59
N ILE A 172 4.98 3.06 -15.44
CA ILE A 172 4.65 4.13 -14.48
C ILE A 172 5.65 4.21 -13.34
N PHE A 173 5.84 3.14 -12.61
CA PHE A 173 6.70 3.15 -11.42
C PHE A 173 8.17 3.50 -11.69
N PRO A 174 8.80 3.10 -12.84
CA PRO A 174 10.15 3.53 -13.15
C PRO A 174 10.34 5.04 -13.34
N MET A 175 9.25 5.77 -13.62
CA MET A 175 9.27 7.24 -13.68
C MET A 175 9.11 7.91 -12.31
N LEU A 176 8.59 7.18 -11.30
CA LEU A 176 8.33 7.69 -9.95
C LEU A 176 9.44 7.29 -8.97
N GLY A 177 10.15 6.21 -9.24
CA GLY A 177 11.15 5.67 -8.32
C GLY A 177 11.83 4.42 -8.85
N ARG A 178 12.19 3.52 -7.94
CA ARG A 178 12.84 2.25 -8.25
C ARG A 178 11.86 1.10 -8.10
N VAL A 179 11.90 0.16 -9.04
CA VAL A 179 11.12 -1.09 -8.99
C VAL A 179 12.08 -2.25 -8.68
N THR A 180 11.71 -3.10 -7.75
CA THR A 180 12.52 -4.25 -7.32
C THR A 180 11.64 -5.32 -6.69
N THR A 181 12.22 -6.45 -6.29
CA THR A 181 11.57 -7.45 -5.46
C THR A 181 11.99 -7.32 -4.00
N SER A 182 11.16 -7.80 -3.08
CA SER A 182 11.37 -7.66 -1.64
C SER A 182 12.66 -8.31 -1.12
N ASP A 183 13.10 -9.41 -1.75
CA ASP A 183 14.34 -10.13 -1.44
C ASP A 183 15.60 -9.31 -1.80
N LEU A 184 15.51 -8.39 -2.75
CA LEU A 184 16.60 -7.51 -3.16
C LEU A 184 16.71 -6.21 -2.35
N ILE A 185 15.84 -6.01 -1.36
CA ILE A 185 15.89 -4.86 -0.44
C ILE A 185 16.70 -5.25 0.80
N THR A 186 17.72 -4.46 1.11
CA THR A 186 18.51 -4.57 2.35
C THR A 186 18.35 -3.31 3.20
N LEU A 187 18.33 -3.48 4.52
CA LEU A 187 18.20 -2.38 5.49
C LEU A 187 19.54 -2.18 6.20
N GLU A 188 20.02 -0.96 6.19
CA GLU A 188 21.23 -0.53 6.89
C GLU A 188 20.87 0.26 8.15
N ALA A 189 21.65 0.06 9.24
CA ALA A 189 21.46 0.76 10.50
C ALA A 189 21.76 2.27 10.41
#